data_44ff5d4db4c9adb869c06f304758ec98
#
_entry.id   44ff5d4db4c9adb869c06f304758ec98
#
_cell.length_a   1.000
_cell.length_b   1.000
_cell.length_c   1.000
_cell.angle_alpha   90.00
_cell.angle_beta   90.00
_cell.angle_gamma   90.00
#
_symmetry.space_group_name_H-M   'P 1'
#
loop_
_entity.id
_entity.type
_entity.pdbx_description
1 polymer ?
#
loop_
_entity_poly.entity_id
_entity_poly.type
_entity_poly.pdbx_seq_one_letter_code
_entity_poly.pdbx_strand_id
1 'polypeptide(L)'
;LLPDWETLPYDHFSPHQDLVSERLATLYRISRGECHVALVAAQTALYRLAPQSYLAAHTFFLTQGERLDVDALRSQLALAGYTHVTQVVSPGEFSVRGGLIDLYPMGAALPYRLDLFGDDIESIKTFDADTQRTLYPMRDVRLLPAREFPLDEAGRTRFRSRFREVFEGDPSKSTLYKDISAGIAPGGIEYYLPLFF
;
A
#
# COMPACT_ATOMS: atom_id res chain seq x y z
N LEU A 1 -10.65 -1.57 -15.61
CA LEU A 1 -10.42 -2.99 -15.29
C LEU A 1 -9.99 -3.09 -13.84
N LEU A 2 -10.55 -4.06 -13.08
CA LEU A 2 -10.01 -4.47 -11.78
C LEU A 2 -9.14 -5.71 -12.03
N PRO A 3 -7.82 -5.63 -11.86
CA PRO A 3 -6.92 -6.77 -12.11
C PRO A 3 -7.16 -7.90 -11.10
N ASP A 4 -6.86 -9.13 -11.49
CA ASP A 4 -6.72 -10.27 -10.59
C ASP A 4 -5.38 -10.19 -9.84
N TRP A 5 -5.22 -10.96 -8.77
CA TRP A 5 -3.94 -11.10 -8.09
C TRP A 5 -2.94 -11.95 -8.87
N GLU A 6 -3.42 -12.72 -9.87
CA GLU A 6 -2.61 -13.65 -10.68
C GLU A 6 -1.83 -14.68 -9.85
N THR A 7 -2.34 -14.99 -8.66
CA THR A 7 -1.84 -16.03 -7.75
C THR A 7 -2.97 -17.01 -7.44
N LEU A 8 -2.65 -18.16 -6.89
CA LEU A 8 -3.62 -19.15 -6.47
C LEU A 8 -3.73 -19.22 -4.94
N PRO A 9 -4.91 -19.61 -4.40
CA PRO A 9 -5.02 -19.91 -3.00
C PRO A 9 -3.97 -20.94 -2.57
N TYR A 10 -3.33 -20.69 -1.42
CA TYR A 10 -2.23 -21.50 -0.84
C TYR A 10 -0.87 -21.37 -1.51
N ASP A 11 -0.71 -20.49 -2.49
CA ASP A 11 0.61 -20.10 -2.97
C ASP A 11 1.42 -19.44 -1.84
N HIS A 12 2.74 -19.62 -1.88
CA HIS A 12 3.68 -19.05 -0.90
C HIS A 12 4.31 -17.73 -1.38
N PHE A 13 3.67 -17.05 -2.31
CA PHE A 13 4.07 -15.74 -2.81
C PHE A 13 2.84 -14.84 -2.95
N SER A 14 3.08 -13.55 -2.76
CA SER A 14 2.07 -12.51 -2.93
C SER A 14 2.00 -12.01 -4.38
N PRO A 15 0.89 -11.35 -4.77
CA PRO A 15 0.77 -10.71 -6.08
C PRO A 15 1.93 -9.75 -6.36
N HIS A 16 2.25 -9.57 -7.64
CA HIS A 16 3.23 -8.57 -8.05
C HIS A 16 2.78 -7.16 -7.61
N GLN A 17 3.74 -6.34 -7.16
CA GLN A 17 3.43 -5.03 -6.58
C GLN A 17 2.71 -4.09 -7.57
N ASP A 18 2.98 -4.20 -8.86
CA ASP A 18 2.27 -3.44 -9.89
C ASP A 18 0.78 -3.80 -9.95
N LEU A 19 0.44 -5.09 -9.83
CA LEU A 19 -0.96 -5.54 -9.79
C LEU A 19 -1.67 -5.00 -8.53
N VAL A 20 -1.03 -5.06 -7.37
CA VAL A 20 -1.56 -4.47 -6.13
C VAL A 20 -1.77 -2.98 -6.31
N SER A 21 -0.82 -2.28 -6.95
CA SER A 21 -0.90 -0.86 -7.27
C SER A 21 -2.11 -0.52 -8.15
N GLU A 22 -2.29 -1.24 -9.26
CA GLU A 22 -3.43 -1.04 -10.17
C GLU A 22 -4.77 -1.38 -9.49
N ARG A 23 -4.81 -2.42 -8.67
CA ARG A 23 -6.00 -2.81 -7.90
C ARG A 23 -6.41 -1.70 -6.93
N LEU A 24 -5.48 -1.22 -6.11
CA LEU A 24 -5.73 -0.14 -5.15
C LEU A 24 -6.18 1.15 -5.85
N ALA A 25 -5.54 1.52 -6.97
CA ALA A 25 -5.96 2.66 -7.78
C ALA A 25 -7.39 2.50 -8.31
N THR A 26 -7.71 1.30 -8.82
CA THR A 26 -9.04 1.00 -9.34
C THR A 26 -10.09 1.03 -8.24
N LEU A 27 -9.83 0.40 -7.09
CA LEU A 27 -10.73 0.40 -5.93
C LEU A 27 -10.95 1.82 -5.39
N TYR A 28 -9.90 2.63 -5.32
CA TYR A 28 -10.01 4.02 -4.93
C TYR A 28 -10.92 4.81 -5.89
N ARG A 29 -10.72 4.69 -7.22
CA ARG A 29 -11.57 5.36 -8.22
C ARG A 29 -13.03 4.91 -8.14
N ILE A 30 -13.29 3.62 -7.92
CA ILE A 30 -14.64 3.09 -7.69
C ILE A 30 -15.24 3.72 -6.43
N SER A 31 -14.50 3.78 -5.33
CA SER A 31 -14.96 4.33 -4.05
C SER A 31 -15.29 5.82 -4.13
N ARG A 32 -14.67 6.54 -5.06
CA ARG A 32 -14.91 7.97 -5.31
C ARG A 32 -16.01 8.24 -6.32
N GLY A 33 -16.60 7.19 -6.92
CA GLY A 33 -17.59 7.36 -7.98
C GLY A 33 -17.00 7.86 -9.31
N GLU A 34 -15.70 7.74 -9.50
CA GLU A 34 -14.99 8.18 -10.70
C GLU A 34 -15.10 7.16 -11.86
N CYS A 35 -15.72 6.01 -11.62
CA CYS A 35 -15.92 4.95 -12.60
C CYS A 35 -17.41 4.78 -12.94
N HIS A 36 -17.77 4.90 -14.21
CA HIS A 36 -19.14 4.60 -14.68
C HIS A 36 -19.33 3.09 -14.92
N VAL A 37 -18.27 2.38 -15.31
CA VAL A 37 -18.29 0.95 -15.58
C VAL A 37 -17.00 0.34 -15.04
N ALA A 38 -17.12 -0.77 -14.32
CA ALA A 38 -15.99 -1.58 -13.88
C ALA A 38 -16.05 -2.96 -14.56
N LEU A 39 -14.94 -3.37 -15.16
CA LEU A 39 -14.77 -4.74 -15.70
C LEU A 39 -13.98 -5.55 -14.69
N VAL A 40 -14.47 -6.75 -14.38
CA VAL A 40 -13.83 -7.67 -13.43
C VAL A 40 -14.04 -9.09 -13.88
N ALA A 41 -13.02 -9.94 -13.78
CA ALA A 41 -13.15 -11.36 -14.01
C ALA A 41 -14.08 -11.99 -12.95
N ALA A 42 -14.88 -12.98 -13.32
CA ALA A 42 -15.84 -13.63 -12.42
C ALA A 42 -15.15 -14.20 -11.17
N GLN A 43 -13.97 -14.78 -11.32
CA GLN A 43 -13.16 -15.28 -10.20
C GLN A 43 -12.75 -14.16 -9.25
N THR A 44 -12.23 -13.05 -9.76
CA THR A 44 -11.83 -11.87 -8.99
C THR A 44 -13.01 -11.25 -8.24
N ALA A 45 -14.21 -11.28 -8.84
CA ALA A 45 -15.42 -10.76 -8.22
C ALA A 45 -15.89 -11.58 -7.01
N LEU A 46 -15.42 -12.81 -6.85
CA LEU A 46 -15.71 -13.66 -5.69
C LEU A 46 -14.80 -13.40 -4.50
N TYR A 47 -13.68 -12.71 -4.71
CA TYR A 47 -12.78 -12.36 -3.61
C TYR A 47 -13.36 -11.24 -2.74
N ARG A 48 -13.06 -11.31 -1.45
CA ARG A 48 -13.34 -10.19 -0.55
C ARG A 48 -12.38 -9.05 -0.85
N LEU A 49 -12.91 -7.84 -0.85
CA LEU A 49 -12.16 -6.61 -1.05
C LEU A 49 -11.96 -5.90 0.28
N ALA A 50 -10.90 -5.09 0.35
CA ALA A 50 -10.71 -4.17 1.47
C ALA A 50 -11.93 -3.22 1.57
N PRO A 51 -12.45 -2.94 2.78
CA PRO A 51 -13.53 -1.98 2.95
C PRO A 51 -13.14 -0.59 2.44
N GLN A 52 -14.12 0.14 1.90
CA GLN A 52 -13.92 1.51 1.44
C GLN A 52 -13.37 2.42 2.55
N SER A 53 -13.80 2.21 3.79
CA SER A 53 -13.31 2.94 4.97
C SER A 53 -11.81 2.72 5.22
N TYR A 54 -11.28 1.54 4.91
CA TYR A 54 -9.84 1.27 5.01
C TYR A 54 -9.05 2.11 4.02
N LEU A 55 -9.46 2.12 2.75
CA LEU A 55 -8.81 2.94 1.72
C LEU A 55 -8.86 4.42 2.08
N ALA A 56 -10.00 4.92 2.54
CA ALA A 56 -10.17 6.31 2.94
C ALA A 56 -9.26 6.69 4.13
N ALA A 57 -9.19 5.82 5.14
CA ALA A 57 -8.37 6.07 6.35
C ALA A 57 -6.86 6.04 6.10
N HIS A 58 -6.42 5.33 5.04
CA HIS A 58 -4.99 5.18 4.72
C HIS A 58 -4.58 5.94 3.44
N THR A 59 -5.45 6.81 2.93
CA THR A 59 -5.13 7.70 1.82
C THR A 59 -4.83 9.09 2.37
N PHE A 60 -3.68 9.64 2.01
CA PHE A 60 -3.29 10.99 2.40
C PHE A 60 -2.62 11.73 1.23
N PHE A 61 -2.46 13.03 1.39
CA PHE A 61 -1.91 13.93 0.39
C PHE A 61 -0.73 14.69 0.98
N LEU A 62 0.24 15.00 0.11
CA LEU A 62 1.31 15.94 0.42
C LEU A 62 1.25 17.06 -0.62
N THR A 63 1.33 18.31 -0.18
CA THR A 63 1.18 19.48 -1.04
C THR A 63 2.41 20.37 -0.93
N GLN A 64 2.84 20.95 -2.03
CA GLN A 64 3.92 21.93 -2.05
C GLN A 64 3.57 23.11 -1.14
N GLY A 65 4.52 23.52 -0.31
CA GLY A 65 4.37 24.60 0.68
C GLY A 65 3.83 24.13 2.03
N GLU A 66 3.45 22.87 2.19
CA GLU A 66 3.05 22.31 3.49
C GLU A 66 4.29 21.97 4.34
N ARG A 67 4.11 22.09 5.66
CA ARG A 67 5.09 21.63 6.63
C ARG A 67 5.01 20.13 6.81
N LEU A 68 6.14 19.45 6.77
CA LEU A 68 6.25 18.00 6.84
C LEU A 68 7.17 17.55 7.97
N ASP A 69 6.63 16.77 8.90
CA ASP A 69 7.42 15.99 9.84
C ASP A 69 7.89 14.69 9.16
N VAL A 70 9.18 14.61 8.86
CA VAL A 70 9.78 13.48 8.12
C VAL A 70 9.70 12.18 8.90
N ASP A 71 9.86 12.18 10.22
CA ASP A 71 9.82 10.97 11.04
C ASP A 71 8.37 10.47 11.20
N ALA A 72 7.42 11.38 11.33
CA ALA A 72 5.99 11.05 11.28
C ALA A 72 5.61 10.46 9.91
N LEU A 73 6.08 11.04 8.79
CA LEU A 73 5.86 10.51 7.45
C LEU A 73 6.45 9.10 7.28
N ARG A 74 7.68 8.87 7.72
CA ARG A 74 8.31 7.53 7.69
C ARG A 74 7.47 6.49 8.41
N SER A 75 7.00 6.83 9.60
CA SER A 75 6.16 5.95 10.41
C SER A 75 4.83 5.67 9.72
N GLN A 76 4.21 6.70 9.15
CA GLN A 76 2.95 6.59 8.43
C GLN A 76 3.08 5.75 7.15
N LEU A 77 4.14 5.94 6.37
CA LEU A 77 4.43 5.14 5.17
C LEU A 77 4.66 3.67 5.53
N ALA A 78 5.43 3.39 6.58
CA ALA A 78 5.67 2.02 7.05
C ALA A 78 4.37 1.33 7.49
N LEU A 79 3.50 2.03 8.23
CA LEU A 79 2.17 1.52 8.63
C LEU A 79 1.28 1.28 7.41
N ALA A 80 1.33 2.16 6.41
CA ALA A 80 0.62 2.01 5.14
C ALA A 80 1.19 0.89 4.25
N GLY A 81 2.31 0.28 4.64
CA GLY A 81 2.91 -0.87 3.95
C GLY A 81 3.99 -0.53 2.93
N TYR A 82 4.42 0.74 2.86
CA TYR A 82 5.56 1.12 2.02
C TYR A 82 6.87 0.56 2.56
N THR A 83 7.77 0.22 1.65
CA THR A 83 9.09 -0.30 1.95
C THR A 83 10.15 0.81 1.84
N HIS A 84 10.95 0.98 2.90
CA HIS A 84 12.08 1.90 2.86
C HIS A 84 13.25 1.26 2.09
N VAL A 85 13.71 1.94 1.04
CA VAL A 85 14.79 1.49 0.15
C VAL A 85 15.85 2.57 -0.01
N THR A 86 17.01 2.20 -0.54
CA THR A 86 18.07 3.18 -0.87
C THR A 86 17.78 3.93 -2.17
N GLN A 87 17.11 3.26 -3.13
CA GLN A 87 16.73 3.81 -4.42
C GLN A 87 15.32 3.33 -4.77
N VAL A 88 14.44 4.27 -5.09
CA VAL A 88 13.05 4.00 -5.43
C VAL A 88 12.92 3.61 -6.89
N VAL A 89 12.39 2.42 -7.17
CA VAL A 89 12.21 1.88 -8.53
C VAL A 89 10.82 1.28 -8.77
N SER A 90 10.10 0.89 -7.71
CA SER A 90 8.80 0.21 -7.82
C SER A 90 7.72 0.88 -6.96
N PRO A 91 6.43 0.75 -7.34
CA PRO A 91 5.32 1.23 -6.50
C PRO A 91 5.38 0.66 -5.09
N GLY A 92 5.05 1.47 -4.08
CA GLY A 92 5.11 1.09 -2.67
C GLY A 92 6.49 1.22 -2.04
N GLU A 93 7.45 1.85 -2.72
CA GLU A 93 8.78 2.15 -2.17
C GLU A 93 8.93 3.62 -1.81
N PHE A 94 9.78 3.91 -0.81
CA PHE A 94 10.21 5.25 -0.47
C PHE A 94 11.66 5.28 0.02
N SER A 95 12.31 6.44 -0.14
CA SER A 95 13.66 6.72 0.32
C SER A 95 13.73 8.12 0.92
N VAL A 96 14.48 8.28 2.01
CA VAL A 96 14.72 9.58 2.65
C VAL A 96 16.21 9.81 2.78
N ARG A 97 16.70 10.89 2.18
CA ARG A 97 18.13 11.24 2.14
C ARG A 97 18.30 12.73 2.43
N GLY A 98 18.53 13.07 3.70
CA GLY A 98 18.58 14.49 4.12
C GLY A 98 17.24 15.18 3.86
N GLY A 99 17.25 16.30 3.14
CA GLY A 99 16.05 17.03 2.73
C GLY A 99 15.39 16.51 1.45
N LEU A 100 15.77 15.33 0.96
CA LEU A 100 15.21 14.72 -0.25
C LEU A 100 14.39 13.48 0.12
N ILE A 101 13.14 13.45 -0.32
CA ILE A 101 12.25 12.30 -0.16
C ILE A 101 11.83 11.81 -1.55
N ASP A 102 12.19 10.60 -1.88
CA ASP A 102 11.72 9.90 -3.07
C ASP A 102 10.63 8.90 -2.65
N LEU A 103 9.53 8.84 -3.39
CA LEU A 103 8.45 7.89 -3.13
C LEU A 103 7.72 7.50 -4.42
N TYR A 104 7.29 6.25 -4.49
CA TYR A 104 6.51 5.74 -5.61
C TYR A 104 5.11 5.36 -5.12
N PRO A 105 4.14 6.28 -5.20
CA PRO A 105 2.80 6.02 -4.70
C PRO A 105 2.12 4.89 -5.45
N MET A 106 1.31 4.11 -4.75
CA MET A 106 0.44 3.13 -5.38
C MET A 106 -0.55 3.83 -6.30
N GLY A 107 -0.70 3.30 -7.51
CA GLY A 107 -1.55 3.86 -8.57
C GLY A 107 -0.96 5.05 -9.32
N ALA A 108 0.27 5.46 -9.02
CA ALA A 108 0.97 6.47 -9.78
C ALA A 108 1.71 5.85 -10.98
N ALA A 109 1.76 6.57 -12.10
CA ALA A 109 2.51 6.14 -13.28
C ALA A 109 4.02 6.40 -13.15
N LEU A 110 4.41 7.35 -12.31
CA LEU A 110 5.79 7.78 -12.07
C LEU A 110 6.02 8.00 -10.59
N PRO A 111 7.24 7.80 -10.10
CA PRO A 111 7.62 8.18 -8.75
C PRO A 111 7.76 9.69 -8.59
N TYR A 112 7.74 10.15 -7.34
CA TYR A 112 7.80 11.55 -6.95
C TYR A 112 9.03 11.80 -6.09
N ARG A 113 9.61 12.99 -6.28
CA ARG A 113 10.71 13.54 -5.50
C ARG A 113 10.26 14.83 -4.84
N LEU A 114 10.35 14.87 -3.51
CA LEU A 114 10.08 16.04 -2.70
C LEU A 114 11.41 16.62 -2.25
N ASP A 115 11.62 17.90 -2.52
CA ASP A 115 12.73 18.68 -1.97
C ASP A 115 12.21 19.45 -0.75
N LEU A 116 12.88 19.34 0.39
CA LEU A 116 12.54 20.04 1.61
C LEU A 116 13.52 21.18 1.89
N PHE A 117 13.00 22.32 2.27
CA PHE A 117 13.77 23.41 2.88
C PHE A 117 13.38 23.51 4.36
N GLY A 118 14.26 23.03 5.23
CA GLY A 118 13.88 22.77 6.63
C GLY A 118 12.80 21.69 6.70
N ASP A 119 11.66 22.06 7.29
CA ASP A 119 10.49 21.17 7.39
C ASP A 119 9.44 21.45 6.29
N ASP A 120 9.65 22.42 5.40
CA ASP A 120 8.68 22.81 4.40
C ASP A 120 8.93 22.08 3.06
N ILE A 121 7.89 21.59 2.41
CA ILE A 121 7.97 20.99 1.07
C ILE A 121 8.19 22.13 0.06
N GLU A 122 9.44 22.35 -0.34
CA GLU A 122 9.80 23.39 -1.29
C GLU A 122 9.33 23.07 -2.71
N SER A 123 9.52 21.83 -3.14
CA SER A 123 9.07 21.39 -4.46
C SER A 123 8.69 19.91 -4.49
N ILE A 124 7.75 19.58 -5.38
CA ILE A 124 7.37 18.21 -5.71
C ILE A 124 7.58 18.04 -7.21
N LYS A 125 8.27 16.99 -7.62
CA LYS A 125 8.53 16.67 -9.03
C LYS A 125 8.39 15.18 -9.26
N THR A 126 7.94 14.76 -10.43
CA THR A 126 8.08 13.38 -10.87
C THR A 126 9.50 13.10 -11.33
N PHE A 127 9.91 11.84 -11.32
CA PHE A 127 11.19 11.41 -11.88
C PHE A 127 11.04 10.05 -12.57
N ASP A 128 12.01 9.76 -13.43
CA ASP A 128 12.09 8.47 -14.11
C ASP A 128 12.78 7.44 -13.22
N ALA A 129 12.14 6.30 -12.99
CA ALA A 129 12.60 5.29 -12.03
C ALA A 129 13.94 4.64 -12.45
N ASP A 130 14.18 4.47 -13.75
CA ASP A 130 15.38 3.82 -14.28
C ASP A 130 16.59 4.77 -14.26
N THR A 131 16.40 5.99 -14.76
CA THR A 131 17.48 6.97 -14.86
C THR A 131 17.63 7.87 -13.65
N GLN A 132 16.64 7.87 -12.74
CA GLN A 132 16.55 8.72 -11.55
C GLN A 132 16.54 10.23 -11.85
N ARG A 133 16.27 10.62 -13.11
CA ARG A 133 16.22 12.02 -13.55
C ARG A 133 14.85 12.61 -13.30
N THR A 134 14.82 13.79 -12.75
CA THR A 134 13.61 14.59 -12.55
C THR A 134 12.97 14.94 -13.89
N LEU A 135 11.63 14.87 -13.96
CA LEU A 135 10.85 15.10 -15.18
C LEU A 135 9.97 16.34 -15.05
N TYR A 136 8.85 16.26 -14.32
CA TYR A 136 7.82 17.29 -14.32
C TYR A 136 7.55 17.83 -12.92
N PRO A 137 7.34 19.16 -12.75
CA PRO A 137 6.87 19.71 -11.49
C PRO A 137 5.41 19.31 -11.24
N MET A 138 5.10 19.05 -9.97
CA MET A 138 3.76 18.71 -9.49
C MET A 138 3.42 19.62 -8.30
N ARG A 139 2.13 19.82 -8.04
CA ARG A 139 1.67 20.62 -6.91
C ARG A 139 1.41 19.76 -5.67
N ASP A 140 0.91 18.57 -5.90
CA ASP A 140 0.55 17.63 -4.84
C ASP A 140 0.85 16.19 -5.27
N VAL A 141 0.88 15.29 -4.30
CA VAL A 141 0.95 13.86 -4.50
C VAL A 141 -0.04 13.15 -3.58
N ARG A 142 -0.81 12.23 -4.14
CA ARG A 142 -1.71 11.35 -3.41
C ARG A 142 -1.01 10.04 -3.10
N LEU A 143 -1.12 9.61 -1.86
CA LEU A 143 -0.56 8.36 -1.36
C LEU A 143 -1.70 7.41 -0.96
N LEU A 144 -1.88 6.33 -1.70
CA LEU A 144 -2.73 5.20 -1.35
C LEU A 144 -1.96 4.25 -0.42
N PRO A 145 -2.63 3.38 0.36
CA PRO A 145 -1.92 2.34 1.10
C PRO A 145 -1.19 1.40 0.12
N ALA A 146 -0.08 0.82 0.53
CA ALA A 146 0.68 -0.13 -0.28
C ALA A 146 0.26 -1.60 -0.08
N ARG A 147 -0.82 -1.82 0.68
CA ARG A 147 -1.42 -3.14 0.96
C ARG A 147 -2.94 -3.03 0.97
N GLU A 148 -3.61 -4.13 0.67
CA GLU A 148 -5.07 -4.23 0.75
C GLU A 148 -5.57 -4.57 2.17
N PHE A 149 -4.68 -4.71 3.16
CA PHE A 149 -5.00 -5.10 4.55
C PHE A 149 -4.15 -4.34 5.56
N PRO A 150 -4.70 -4.05 6.78
CA PRO A 150 -3.92 -3.44 7.86
C PRO A 150 -3.02 -4.46 8.54
N LEU A 151 -1.75 -4.11 8.77
CA LEU A 151 -0.81 -4.92 9.55
C LEU A 151 -0.36 -4.22 10.83
N ASP A 152 -1.06 -3.17 11.22
CA ASP A 152 -0.90 -2.49 12.50
C ASP A 152 -1.42 -3.36 13.66
N GLU A 153 -1.26 -2.92 14.89
CA GLU A 153 -1.68 -3.70 16.06
C GLU A 153 -3.19 -4.02 16.08
N ALA A 154 -4.01 -3.10 15.59
CA ALA A 154 -5.46 -3.31 15.51
C ALA A 154 -5.81 -4.39 14.49
N GLY A 155 -5.20 -4.34 13.29
CA GLY A 155 -5.37 -5.34 12.24
C GLY A 155 -4.88 -6.72 12.68
N ARG A 156 -3.69 -6.80 13.30
CA ARG A 156 -3.15 -8.05 13.84
C ARG A 156 -4.02 -8.64 14.94
N THR A 157 -4.56 -7.81 15.82
CA THR A 157 -5.47 -8.27 16.89
C THR A 157 -6.75 -8.83 16.30
N ARG A 158 -7.34 -8.17 15.30
CA ARG A 158 -8.54 -8.66 14.61
C ARG A 158 -8.25 -9.97 13.88
N PHE A 159 -7.13 -10.04 13.15
CA PHE A 159 -6.68 -11.27 12.51
C PHE A 159 -6.57 -12.44 13.51
N ARG A 160 -5.91 -12.23 14.66
CA ARG A 160 -5.76 -13.28 15.69
C ARG A 160 -7.11 -13.78 16.22
N SER A 161 -8.07 -12.87 16.43
CA SER A 161 -9.42 -13.25 16.89
C SER A 161 -10.13 -14.08 15.83
N ARG A 162 -10.21 -13.53 14.61
CA ARG A 162 -10.89 -14.19 13.50
C ARG A 162 -10.25 -15.52 13.10
N PHE A 163 -8.93 -15.61 13.15
CA PHE A 163 -8.24 -16.87 12.86
C PHE A 163 -8.68 -17.99 13.81
N ARG A 164 -8.80 -17.71 15.11
CA ARG A 164 -9.25 -18.68 16.11
C ARG A 164 -10.74 -19.04 15.99
N GLU A 165 -11.54 -18.14 15.44
CA GLU A 165 -12.97 -18.39 15.18
C GLU A 165 -13.19 -19.30 13.97
N VAL A 166 -12.35 -19.14 12.93
CA VAL A 166 -12.52 -19.80 11.62
C VAL A 166 -11.77 -21.13 11.54
N PHE A 167 -10.56 -21.18 12.11
CA PHE A 167 -9.70 -22.37 12.01
C PHE A 167 -9.65 -23.15 13.32
N GLU A 168 -9.90 -24.44 13.21
CA GLU A 168 -9.79 -25.37 14.33
C GLU A 168 -8.32 -25.69 14.67
N GLY A 169 -8.06 -26.04 15.91
CA GLY A 169 -6.76 -26.49 16.39
C GLY A 169 -5.94 -25.41 17.08
N ASP A 170 -4.67 -25.70 17.31
CA ASP A 170 -3.74 -24.82 18.03
C ASP A 170 -3.12 -23.79 17.07
N PRO A 171 -3.46 -22.50 17.15
CA PRO A 171 -2.93 -21.46 16.28
C PRO A 171 -1.40 -21.35 16.35
N SER A 172 -0.80 -21.74 17.48
CA SER A 172 0.66 -21.66 17.64
C SER A 172 1.43 -22.62 16.73
N LYS A 173 0.76 -23.58 16.10
CA LYS A 173 1.35 -24.49 15.11
C LYS A 173 1.35 -23.90 13.69
N SER A 174 0.56 -22.86 13.44
CA SER A 174 0.48 -22.19 12.15
C SER A 174 1.60 -21.15 12.01
N THR A 175 2.45 -21.30 10.99
CA THR A 175 3.49 -20.33 10.64
C THR A 175 2.85 -18.99 10.25
N LEU A 176 1.79 -19.04 9.43
CA LEU A 176 1.01 -17.87 9.02
C LEU A 176 0.53 -17.05 10.24
N TYR A 177 -0.06 -17.72 11.24
CA TYR A 177 -0.54 -17.05 12.44
C TYR A 177 0.59 -16.39 13.24
N LYS A 178 1.75 -17.04 13.35
CA LYS A 178 2.92 -16.50 14.04
C LYS A 178 3.48 -15.28 13.31
N ASP A 179 3.68 -15.38 12.01
CA ASP A 179 4.26 -14.32 11.19
C ASP A 179 3.38 -13.08 11.24
N ILE A 180 2.09 -13.21 10.98
CA ILE A 180 1.16 -12.07 11.04
C ILE A 180 1.08 -11.49 12.45
N SER A 181 1.07 -12.33 13.49
CA SER A 181 1.08 -11.87 14.89
C SER A 181 2.34 -11.07 15.23
N ALA A 182 3.47 -11.40 14.62
CA ALA A 182 4.74 -10.67 14.74
C ALA A 182 4.82 -9.42 13.83
N GLY A 183 3.81 -9.18 13.00
CA GLY A 183 3.81 -8.05 12.06
C GLY A 183 4.53 -8.34 10.74
N ILE A 184 4.81 -9.60 10.46
CA ILE A 184 5.40 -10.04 9.20
C ILE A 184 4.28 -10.40 8.23
N ALA A 185 4.36 -9.93 6.98
CA ALA A 185 3.45 -10.32 5.91
C ALA A 185 4.04 -11.54 5.18
N PRO A 186 3.55 -12.76 5.44
CA PRO A 186 3.98 -13.94 4.69
C PRO A 186 3.41 -13.91 3.27
N GLY A 187 4.08 -14.57 2.31
CA GLY A 187 3.55 -14.71 0.96
C GLY A 187 2.18 -15.38 0.94
N GLY A 188 1.28 -14.88 0.10
CA GLY A 188 -0.11 -15.37 -0.01
C GLY A 188 -1.06 -14.88 1.08
N ILE A 189 -0.65 -13.90 1.89
CA ILE A 189 -1.47 -13.30 2.95
C ILE A 189 -2.78 -12.70 2.42
N GLU A 190 -2.84 -12.31 1.16
CA GLU A 190 -3.97 -11.68 0.49
C GLU A 190 -5.22 -12.57 0.55
N TYR A 191 -5.08 -13.88 0.50
CA TYR A 191 -6.19 -14.83 0.61
C TYR A 191 -6.82 -14.87 2.01
N TYR A 192 -6.14 -14.31 3.01
CA TYR A 192 -6.62 -14.19 4.38
C TYR A 192 -7.17 -12.79 4.70
N LEU A 193 -7.35 -11.95 3.66
CA LEU A 193 -7.91 -10.60 3.77
C LEU A 193 -9.17 -10.51 4.66
N PRO A 194 -10.16 -11.45 4.57
CA PRO A 194 -11.37 -11.40 5.40
C PRO A 194 -11.12 -11.46 6.91
N LEU A 195 -9.94 -11.91 7.34
CA LEU A 195 -9.61 -12.02 8.76
C LEU A 195 -9.13 -10.67 9.37
N PHE A 196 -8.89 -9.67 8.53
CA PHE A 196 -8.43 -8.35 8.97
C PHE A 196 -9.55 -7.33 9.16
N PHE A 197 -10.78 -7.67 8.74
CA PHE A 197 -11.92 -6.74 8.73
C PHE A 197 -13.17 -7.27 9.43
#